data_d32a181125615d038a45cdeaa99ac475
#
_entry.id   d32a181125615d038a45cdeaa99ac475
#
_cell.length_a   1.000
_cell.length_b   1.000
_cell.length_c   1.000
_cell.angle_alpha   90.00
_cell.angle_beta   90.00
_cell.angle_gamma   90.00
#
_symmetry.space_group_name_H-M   'P 1'
#
loop_
_entity.id
_entity.type
_entity.pdbx_description
1 polymer ?
#
loop_
_entity_poly.entity_id
_entity_poly.type
_entity_poly.pdbx_seq_one_letter_code
_entity_poly.pdbx_strand_id
1 'polypeptide(L)'
;MKPFWFMFGFVLASAMQASSNGADTNSPAARPVSLLFIMTDQQRWDAMSCAGNAVIKTPNLDQLAREGSRFTSFYSACPVCVPARTAILTGHSIESNHVLGNNDADRTDAPPFPSFDQILLRHGYRGEYHGKFHSPYQLALDYTQPVRWLNGKKAPPGSKAEISESEAFFKFVEQNAPPRPVKSGQLASRHGTYTPIPLDENYGKKPVDKPLQAGMYGRLDVPAGVSHTAFTAKEGLAALDRLKDVLFTLTISLDPPHPPIMVSDPYYSLYPPTSIPVPVSINDSRTNSPYRPNKRDDPGAYRNPKNIQQMTSIYDGMVAEVDEWVGKILRRLDELGLADKTLVIFTSDHGEMLGEHGMHSKNIFYEGSVHVPLIMRLPGVIPAGTVVQTPSSHLDLFPTILDYCGQPGHASEGDSLRPLIEGRESGVGRVVVSEWNSLTVPGFMIFDGRWKFMCGRTADAPSLDALYDLKTDPHELNNLIGRNPGRNKFRAEVERMKSLLVEWLDRVKSPHLDSVRQRPIFADKPLSNNVLKEK
;
A
#
# COMPACT_ATOMS: atom_id res chain seq x y z
N MET A 1 -39.68 79.57 26.04
CA MET A 1 -38.38 79.26 25.46
C MET A 1 -37.80 78.04 26.20
N LYS A 2 -37.77 76.88 25.60
CA LYS A 2 -37.32 75.62 26.21
C LYS A 2 -35.89 75.32 25.70
N PRO A 3 -34.93 74.89 26.52
CA PRO A 3 -33.63 74.45 26.03
C PRO A 3 -33.67 72.95 25.70
N PHE A 4 -33.02 72.64 24.56
CA PHE A 4 -32.76 71.30 24.05
C PHE A 4 -31.63 70.65 24.87
N TRP A 5 -31.84 69.40 25.30
CA TRP A 5 -30.81 68.50 25.85
C TRP A 5 -30.26 67.61 24.75
N PHE A 6 -28.95 67.65 24.53
CA PHE A 6 -28.23 66.67 23.70
C PHE A 6 -27.76 65.52 24.61
N MET A 7 -28.24 64.31 24.31
CA MET A 7 -27.76 63.09 24.90
C MET A 7 -26.59 62.56 24.09
N PHE A 8 -25.37 62.53 24.66
CA PHE A 8 -24.23 61.82 24.08
C PHE A 8 -24.33 60.32 24.46
N GLY A 9 -24.54 59.47 23.45
CA GLY A 9 -24.44 58.03 23.59
C GLY A 9 -22.98 57.58 23.56
N PHE A 10 -22.51 56.97 24.67
CA PHE A 10 -21.22 56.27 24.75
C PHE A 10 -21.38 54.92 24.03
N VAL A 11 -20.69 54.73 22.91
CA VAL A 11 -20.50 53.43 22.28
C VAL A 11 -19.29 52.79 22.95
N LEU A 12 -19.53 51.75 23.77
CA LEU A 12 -18.49 50.87 24.29
C LEU A 12 -18.03 49.94 23.17
N ALA A 13 -16.86 50.20 22.59
CA ALA A 13 -16.17 49.28 21.75
C ALA A 13 -15.52 48.21 22.62
N SER A 14 -16.10 46.99 22.63
CA SER A 14 -15.47 45.81 23.21
C SER A 14 -14.33 45.36 22.28
N ALA A 15 -13.10 45.61 22.72
CA ALA A 15 -11.92 45.06 22.08
C ALA A 15 -11.87 43.54 22.41
N MET A 16 -12.17 42.70 21.45
CA MET A 16 -11.83 41.28 21.48
C MET A 16 -10.30 41.17 21.40
N GLN A 17 -9.68 40.87 22.54
CA GLN A 17 -8.30 40.41 22.58
C GLN A 17 -8.25 39.01 21.94
N ALA A 18 -7.70 38.93 20.75
CA ALA A 18 -7.27 37.67 20.16
C ALA A 18 -6.14 37.13 21.06
N SER A 19 -6.44 36.05 21.77
CA SER A 19 -5.43 35.26 22.48
C SER A 19 -4.53 34.65 21.38
N SER A 20 -3.36 35.21 21.19
CA SER A 20 -2.28 34.51 20.50
C SER A 20 -1.87 33.35 21.38
N ASN A 21 -2.32 32.15 21.04
CA ASN A 21 -1.72 30.92 21.58
C ASN A 21 -0.25 30.93 21.18
N GLY A 22 0.59 31.35 22.09
CA GLY A 22 2.02 31.19 21.98
C GLY A 22 2.32 29.72 21.82
N ALA A 23 2.90 29.37 20.69
CA ALA A 23 3.52 28.05 20.52
C ALA A 23 4.46 27.85 21.70
N ASP A 24 4.28 26.75 22.41
CA ASP A 24 5.12 26.35 23.54
C ASP A 24 6.54 26.08 23.01
N THR A 25 7.41 27.11 23.09
CA THR A 25 8.79 27.08 22.56
C THR A 25 9.74 26.28 23.47
N ASN A 26 9.22 25.56 24.48
CA ASN A 26 10.00 24.78 25.44
C ASN A 26 9.96 23.26 25.20
N SER A 27 9.49 22.78 24.05
CA SER A 27 9.78 21.39 23.70
C SER A 27 11.24 21.31 23.26
N PRO A 28 12.09 20.46 23.87
CA PRO A 28 13.47 20.31 23.41
C PRO A 28 13.41 19.95 21.93
N ALA A 29 14.12 20.71 21.09
CA ALA A 29 14.18 20.46 19.65
C ALA A 29 14.46 18.97 19.45
N ALA A 30 13.49 18.27 18.88
CA ALA A 30 13.59 16.84 18.66
C ALA A 30 14.90 16.58 17.88
N ARG A 31 15.76 15.71 18.41
CA ARG A 31 17.00 15.35 17.69
C ARG A 31 16.60 14.78 16.34
N PRO A 32 17.19 15.25 15.25
CA PRO A 32 16.88 14.73 13.94
C PRO A 32 17.17 13.22 13.91
N VAL A 33 16.22 12.44 13.39
CA VAL A 33 16.32 10.98 13.29
C VAL A 33 16.49 10.57 11.85
N SER A 34 17.24 9.50 11.60
CA SER A 34 17.34 8.86 10.29
C SER A 34 16.06 8.10 9.97
N LEU A 35 15.84 7.80 8.70
CA LEU A 35 14.71 7.00 8.22
C LEU A 35 15.21 5.68 7.60
N LEU A 36 14.67 4.57 8.08
CA LEU A 36 14.74 3.27 7.42
C LEU A 36 13.32 2.87 6.99
N PHE A 37 13.04 2.99 5.69
CA PHE A 37 11.76 2.68 5.09
C PHE A 37 11.85 1.33 4.37
N ILE A 38 11.18 0.31 4.92
CA ILE A 38 11.13 -1.04 4.36
C ILE A 38 9.73 -1.24 3.76
N MET A 39 9.67 -1.52 2.47
CA MET A 39 8.40 -1.72 1.77
C MET A 39 8.43 -3.02 0.97
N THR A 40 7.35 -3.76 1.03
CA THR A 40 7.07 -4.91 0.16
C THR A 40 6.12 -4.51 -0.97
N ASP A 41 6.03 -5.33 -2.02
CA ASP A 41 5.05 -5.18 -3.07
C ASP A 41 4.01 -6.29 -2.95
N GLN A 42 2.74 -5.89 -2.90
CA GLN A 42 1.61 -6.83 -2.92
C GLN A 42 1.46 -7.69 -1.66
N GLN A 43 1.98 -7.24 -0.49
CA GLN A 43 1.78 -7.96 0.76
C GLN A 43 0.47 -7.57 1.43
N ARG A 44 -0.34 -8.58 1.73
CA ARG A 44 -1.58 -8.46 2.50
C ARG A 44 -1.29 -8.07 3.95
N TRP A 45 -2.23 -7.32 4.55
CA TRP A 45 -2.19 -6.94 5.96
C TRP A 45 -2.17 -8.16 6.92
N ASP A 46 -2.88 -9.23 6.55
CA ASP A 46 -3.05 -10.46 7.33
C ASP A 46 -1.98 -11.53 7.05
N ALA A 47 -1.01 -11.25 6.18
CA ALA A 47 0.14 -12.13 5.93
C ALA A 47 1.26 -11.91 6.97
N MET A 48 0.89 -11.82 8.25
CA MET A 48 1.81 -11.69 9.39
C MET A 48 1.22 -12.39 10.62
N SER A 49 2.06 -13.06 11.44
CA SER A 49 1.58 -13.69 12.67
C SER A 49 1.07 -12.69 13.70
N CYS A 50 1.66 -11.49 13.81
CA CYS A 50 1.17 -10.42 14.68
C CYS A 50 -0.20 -9.84 14.25
N ALA A 51 -0.62 -10.09 13.01
CA ALA A 51 -1.95 -9.73 12.54
C ALA A 51 -3.02 -10.80 12.83
N GLY A 52 -2.63 -11.91 13.47
CA GLY A 52 -3.54 -13.00 13.84
C GLY A 52 -3.53 -14.20 12.89
N ASN A 53 -2.67 -14.21 11.87
CA ASN A 53 -2.53 -15.37 10.99
C ASN A 53 -1.94 -16.57 11.78
N ALA A 54 -2.68 -17.66 11.83
CA ALA A 54 -2.29 -18.84 12.62
C ALA A 54 -1.24 -19.71 11.93
N VAL A 55 -1.10 -19.61 10.61
CA VAL A 55 -0.23 -20.46 9.80
C VAL A 55 1.14 -19.83 9.62
N ILE A 56 1.19 -18.63 9.04
CA ILE A 56 2.44 -17.95 8.75
C ILE A 56 3.21 -17.59 10.03
N LYS A 57 4.54 -17.64 9.95
CA LYS A 57 5.44 -17.24 11.05
C LYS A 57 6.34 -16.11 10.58
N THR A 58 6.16 -14.97 11.21
CA THR A 58 6.92 -13.74 10.92
C THR A 58 7.53 -13.17 12.20
N PRO A 59 8.45 -13.92 12.85
CA PRO A 59 8.95 -13.58 14.18
C PRO A 59 9.65 -12.21 14.25
N ASN A 60 10.27 -11.76 13.16
CA ASN A 60 10.98 -10.48 13.11
C ASN A 60 10.01 -9.30 12.95
N LEU A 61 8.96 -9.44 12.13
CA LEU A 61 7.87 -8.46 12.05
C LEU A 61 7.06 -8.42 13.35
N ASP A 62 6.86 -9.57 14.00
CA ASP A 62 6.23 -9.65 15.31
C ASP A 62 7.06 -8.92 16.38
N GLN A 63 8.39 -9.04 16.33
CA GLN A 63 9.29 -8.31 17.22
C GLN A 63 9.22 -6.81 16.93
N LEU A 64 9.27 -6.40 15.67
CA LEU A 64 9.14 -4.99 15.27
C LEU A 64 7.81 -4.41 15.79
N ALA A 65 6.70 -5.15 15.71
CA ALA A 65 5.39 -4.74 16.22
C ALA A 65 5.37 -4.65 17.76
N ARG A 66 6.05 -5.54 18.46
CA ARG A 66 6.16 -5.48 19.94
C ARG A 66 7.02 -4.32 20.42
N GLU A 67 8.03 -3.94 19.65
CA GLU A 67 8.96 -2.84 19.97
C GLU A 67 8.46 -1.47 19.48
N GLY A 68 7.41 -1.44 18.68
CA GLY A 68 6.85 -0.25 18.08
C GLY A 68 5.32 -0.20 18.12
N SER A 69 4.73 0.45 17.14
CA SER A 69 3.28 0.57 16.97
C SER A 69 2.84 -0.13 15.69
N ARG A 70 1.80 -0.97 15.79
CA ARG A 70 1.17 -1.66 14.66
C ARG A 70 -0.21 -1.09 14.39
N PHE A 71 -0.52 -0.88 13.11
CA PHE A 71 -1.83 -0.42 12.66
C PHE A 71 -2.68 -1.61 12.22
N THR A 72 -3.96 -1.62 12.61
CA THR A 72 -4.92 -2.67 12.22
C THR A 72 -5.92 -2.20 11.15
N SER A 73 -5.83 -0.95 10.74
CA SER A 73 -6.73 -0.34 9.75
C SER A 73 -5.94 0.63 8.88
N PHE A 74 -4.92 0.10 8.17
CA PHE A 74 -4.07 0.90 7.28
C PHE A 74 -4.29 0.52 5.82
N TYR A 75 -4.58 1.51 4.98
CA TYR A 75 -5.10 1.30 3.63
C TYR A 75 -4.21 1.91 2.55
N SER A 76 -4.11 1.21 1.43
CA SER A 76 -3.51 1.75 0.22
C SER A 76 -4.35 2.90 -0.34
N ALA A 77 -3.71 4.01 -0.69
CA ALA A 77 -4.37 5.14 -1.36
C ALA A 77 -4.86 4.78 -2.77
N CYS A 78 -4.24 3.78 -3.40
CA CYS A 78 -4.63 3.21 -4.69
C CYS A 78 -4.16 1.76 -4.77
N PRO A 79 -5.01 0.77 -5.08
CA PRO A 79 -4.60 -0.64 -5.11
C PRO A 79 -3.80 -1.01 -6.38
N VAL A 80 -2.81 -0.18 -6.73
CA VAL A 80 -1.92 -0.33 -7.91
C VAL A 80 -0.55 0.27 -7.61
N CYS A 81 0.53 -0.42 -8.00
CA CYS A 81 1.90 -0.12 -7.57
C CYS A 81 2.32 1.35 -7.80
N VAL A 82 2.33 1.84 -9.05
CA VAL A 82 2.86 3.19 -9.37
C VAL A 82 2.09 4.29 -8.66
N PRO A 83 0.74 4.33 -8.71
CA PRO A 83 -0.03 5.32 -7.98
C PRO A 83 0.14 5.21 -6.45
N ALA A 84 0.11 4.00 -5.87
CA ALA A 84 0.30 3.80 -4.44
C ALA A 84 1.67 4.31 -3.96
N ARG A 85 2.74 3.94 -4.66
CA ARG A 85 4.11 4.38 -4.36
C ARG A 85 4.27 5.88 -4.48
N THR A 86 3.64 6.49 -5.48
CA THR A 86 3.63 7.95 -5.64
C THR A 86 2.88 8.64 -4.51
N ALA A 87 1.74 8.10 -4.07
CA ALA A 87 1.00 8.61 -2.93
C ALA A 87 1.81 8.52 -1.62
N ILE A 88 2.52 7.41 -1.37
CA ILE A 88 3.45 7.25 -0.24
C ILE A 88 4.54 8.32 -0.27
N LEU A 89 5.14 8.55 -1.44
CA LEU A 89 6.27 9.48 -1.58
C LEU A 89 5.85 10.95 -1.36
N THR A 90 4.62 11.32 -1.71
CA THR A 90 4.20 12.73 -1.80
C THR A 90 3.12 13.14 -0.81
N GLY A 91 2.39 12.18 -0.22
CA GLY A 91 1.20 12.46 0.58
C GLY A 91 0.02 13.03 -0.22
N HIS A 92 0.01 12.82 -1.55
CA HIS A 92 -1.06 13.34 -2.42
C HIS A 92 -1.76 12.20 -3.17
N SER A 93 -3.06 12.35 -3.35
CA SER A 93 -3.93 11.41 -4.06
C SER A 93 -3.57 11.29 -5.55
N ILE A 94 -4.09 10.27 -6.21
CA ILE A 94 -3.80 10.04 -7.63
C ILE A 94 -4.32 11.18 -8.51
N GLU A 95 -5.40 11.84 -8.08
CA GLU A 95 -5.95 13.01 -8.78
C GLU A 95 -5.00 14.20 -8.75
N SER A 96 -4.45 14.46 -7.58
CA SER A 96 -3.59 15.63 -7.36
C SER A 96 -2.20 15.45 -7.95
N ASN A 97 -1.64 14.24 -7.86
CA ASN A 97 -0.31 13.93 -8.40
C ASN A 97 -0.34 13.52 -9.88
N HIS A 98 -1.54 13.32 -10.47
CA HIS A 98 -1.76 12.91 -11.86
C HIS A 98 -1.11 11.59 -12.26
N VAL A 99 -0.88 10.68 -11.31
CA VAL A 99 -0.34 9.34 -11.54
C VAL A 99 -1.46 8.32 -11.38
N LEU A 100 -2.09 7.97 -12.50
CA LEU A 100 -3.37 7.28 -12.54
C LEU A 100 -3.24 5.75 -12.70
N GLY A 101 -2.07 5.26 -13.11
CA GLY A 101 -1.86 3.83 -13.36
C GLY A 101 -0.39 3.46 -13.55
N ASN A 102 -0.13 2.17 -13.74
CA ASN A 102 1.25 1.67 -13.90
C ASN A 102 1.94 2.16 -15.19
N ASN A 103 1.18 2.57 -16.20
CA ASN A 103 1.74 3.14 -17.43
C ASN A 103 2.40 4.51 -17.19
N ASP A 104 2.06 5.18 -16.09
CA ASP A 104 2.64 6.49 -15.75
C ASP A 104 4.05 6.39 -15.16
N ALA A 105 4.57 5.17 -14.89
CA ALA A 105 5.94 4.96 -14.41
C ALA A 105 7.02 5.54 -15.34
N ASP A 106 6.71 5.68 -16.63
CA ASP A 106 7.63 6.13 -17.67
C ASP A 106 7.46 7.61 -18.03
N ARG A 107 6.62 8.34 -17.32
CA ARG A 107 6.42 9.77 -17.55
C ARG A 107 7.72 10.54 -17.31
N THR A 108 7.96 11.54 -18.13
CA THR A 108 9.16 12.39 -18.07
C THR A 108 8.89 13.73 -17.40
N ASP A 109 7.62 14.12 -17.27
CA ASP A 109 7.20 15.30 -16.52
C ASP A 109 7.30 15.00 -15.01
N ALA A 110 7.96 15.86 -14.28
CA ALA A 110 8.05 15.74 -12.83
C ALA A 110 6.65 15.90 -12.21
N PRO A 111 6.28 15.03 -11.26
CA PRO A 111 5.06 15.26 -10.48
C PRO A 111 5.11 16.62 -9.77
N PRO A 112 3.95 17.26 -9.55
CA PRO A 112 3.89 18.64 -9.06
C PRO A 112 4.33 18.81 -7.60
N PHE A 113 4.55 17.72 -6.86
CA PHE A 113 4.88 17.74 -5.44
C PHE A 113 6.24 17.09 -5.17
N PRO A 114 7.05 17.62 -4.23
CA PRO A 114 8.27 16.95 -3.81
C PRO A 114 7.96 15.66 -3.06
N SER A 115 8.84 14.68 -3.17
CA SER A 115 8.79 13.49 -2.30
C SER A 115 9.40 13.80 -0.92
N PHE A 116 9.06 12.97 0.09
CA PHE A 116 9.69 13.09 1.42
C PHE A 116 11.21 12.95 1.33
N ASP A 117 11.72 12.08 0.47
CA ASP A 117 13.15 11.91 0.24
C ASP A 117 13.81 13.20 -0.25
N GLN A 118 13.22 13.84 -1.28
CA GLN A 118 13.75 15.10 -1.82
C GLN A 118 13.79 16.20 -0.75
N ILE A 119 12.79 16.24 0.13
CA ILE A 119 12.77 17.20 1.25
C ILE A 119 13.89 16.89 2.23
N LEU A 120 14.03 15.63 2.66
CA LEU A 120 15.08 15.21 3.61
C LEU A 120 16.48 15.46 3.05
N LEU A 121 16.73 15.15 1.76
CA LEU A 121 18.00 15.41 1.10
C LEU A 121 18.38 16.92 1.12
N ARG A 122 17.40 17.81 0.88
CA ARG A 122 17.61 19.27 0.97
C ARG A 122 17.93 19.75 2.39
N HIS A 123 17.58 18.94 3.40
CA HIS A 123 17.86 19.23 4.81
C HIS A 123 19.06 18.47 5.36
N GLY A 124 19.98 18.04 4.46
CA GLY A 124 21.29 17.48 4.83
C GLY A 124 21.30 15.97 5.10
N TYR A 125 20.22 15.27 4.84
CA TYR A 125 20.21 13.80 4.85
C TYR A 125 21.00 13.27 3.66
N ARG A 126 21.59 12.09 3.83
CA ARG A 126 22.07 11.27 2.71
C ARG A 126 21.05 10.20 2.39
N GLY A 127 20.76 10.01 1.09
CA GLY A 127 19.72 9.08 0.63
C GLY A 127 20.29 7.92 -0.16
N GLU A 128 19.77 6.72 0.10
CA GLU A 128 19.92 5.55 -0.77
C GLU A 128 18.56 4.84 -0.94
N TYR A 129 18.34 4.31 -2.13
CA TYR A 129 17.15 3.53 -2.47
C TYR A 129 17.58 2.22 -3.15
N HIS A 130 17.14 1.08 -2.61
CA HIS A 130 17.45 -0.24 -3.13
C HIS A 130 16.17 -1.02 -3.40
N GLY A 131 16.09 -1.66 -4.57
CA GLY A 131 14.97 -2.48 -5.00
C GLY A 131 13.98 -1.75 -5.87
N LYS A 132 12.73 -2.22 -5.87
CA LYS A 132 11.68 -1.77 -6.78
C LYS A 132 11.28 -0.32 -6.53
N PHE A 133 11.61 0.56 -7.46
CA PHE A 133 11.22 1.97 -7.39
C PHE A 133 9.81 2.20 -7.95
N HIS A 134 9.59 1.89 -9.22
CA HIS A 134 8.30 1.88 -9.91
C HIS A 134 7.44 3.14 -9.64
N SER A 135 8.03 4.32 -9.90
CA SER A 135 7.40 5.63 -9.76
C SER A 135 7.91 6.54 -10.88
N PRO A 136 7.13 7.55 -11.34
CA PRO A 136 7.58 8.52 -12.33
C PRO A 136 8.58 9.55 -11.79
N TYR A 137 8.83 9.55 -10.48
CA TYR A 137 9.79 10.45 -9.87
C TYR A 137 11.20 10.16 -10.34
N GLN A 138 11.93 11.19 -10.78
CA GLN A 138 13.35 11.06 -11.15
C GLN A 138 14.26 11.19 -9.92
N LEU A 139 13.99 10.43 -8.87
CA LEU A 139 14.76 10.49 -7.62
C LEU A 139 16.23 10.13 -7.81
N ALA A 140 16.55 9.36 -8.86
CA ALA A 140 17.91 8.96 -9.18
C ALA A 140 18.91 10.13 -9.31
N LEU A 141 18.42 11.33 -9.61
CA LEU A 141 19.28 12.52 -9.74
C LEU A 141 19.66 13.13 -8.39
N ASP A 142 18.84 12.93 -7.36
CA ASP A 142 18.98 13.55 -6.04
C ASP A 142 19.71 12.62 -5.04
N TYR A 143 19.80 11.31 -5.33
CA TYR A 143 20.46 10.34 -4.45
C TYR A 143 21.98 10.37 -4.60
N THR A 144 22.69 10.15 -3.48
CA THR A 144 24.16 10.11 -3.45
C THR A 144 24.73 8.83 -4.06
N GLN A 145 23.92 7.77 -4.12
CA GLN A 145 24.23 6.50 -4.75
C GLN A 145 23.23 6.19 -5.87
N PRO A 146 23.59 5.38 -6.87
CA PRO A 146 22.70 5.07 -7.98
C PRO A 146 21.43 4.36 -7.51
N VAL A 147 20.28 4.91 -7.89
CA VAL A 147 18.97 4.24 -7.75
C VAL A 147 18.90 3.12 -8.77
N ARG A 148 18.49 1.93 -8.35
CA ARG A 148 18.45 0.73 -9.20
C ARG A 148 17.01 0.40 -9.58
N TRP A 149 16.75 0.34 -10.88
CA TRP A 149 15.42 0.13 -11.45
C TRP A 149 15.15 -1.34 -11.76
N LEU A 150 14.02 -1.88 -11.30
CA LEU A 150 13.62 -3.25 -11.56
C LEU A 150 13.10 -3.53 -12.98
N ASN A 151 12.68 -2.54 -13.73
CA ASN A 151 11.92 -2.76 -14.96
C ASN A 151 12.78 -2.99 -16.23
N GLY A 152 14.06 -3.37 -16.10
CA GLY A 152 14.93 -3.66 -17.25
C GLY A 152 15.20 -2.46 -18.15
N LYS A 153 14.78 -1.26 -17.78
CA LYS A 153 15.00 -0.03 -18.54
C LYS A 153 16.33 0.59 -18.14
N LYS A 154 16.98 1.23 -19.11
CA LYS A 154 18.19 2.01 -18.84
C LYS A 154 17.87 3.11 -17.83
N ALA A 155 18.83 3.39 -16.95
CA ALA A 155 18.75 4.56 -16.08
C ALA A 155 18.46 5.83 -16.91
N PRO A 156 17.67 6.78 -16.37
CA PRO A 156 17.38 8.01 -17.09
C PRO A 156 18.66 8.72 -17.56
N PRO A 157 18.66 9.37 -18.71
CA PRO A 157 19.82 10.15 -19.17
C PRO A 157 20.23 11.16 -18.11
N GLY A 158 21.52 11.15 -17.75
CA GLY A 158 22.08 12.04 -16.72
C GLY A 158 21.96 11.53 -15.28
N SER A 159 21.35 10.34 -15.04
CA SER A 159 21.39 9.70 -13.73
C SER A 159 22.80 9.17 -13.43
N LYS A 160 23.19 9.15 -12.15
CA LYS A 160 24.47 8.55 -11.71
C LYS A 160 24.43 7.02 -11.70
N ALA A 161 23.33 6.38 -12.12
CA ALA A 161 23.18 4.95 -12.14
C ALA A 161 24.08 4.35 -13.24
N GLU A 162 25.13 3.67 -12.84
CA GLU A 162 26.08 3.04 -13.78
C GLU A 162 25.53 1.75 -14.42
N ILE A 163 24.67 1.02 -13.69
CA ILE A 163 24.02 -0.22 -14.16
C ILE A 163 22.58 -0.31 -13.67
N SER A 164 21.71 -0.92 -14.48
CA SER A 164 20.34 -1.23 -14.04
C SER A 164 20.34 -2.26 -12.90
N GLU A 165 19.37 -2.22 -12.01
CA GLU A 165 19.22 -3.24 -10.96
C GLU A 165 19.16 -4.66 -11.55
N SER A 166 18.45 -4.85 -12.65
CA SER A 166 18.40 -6.14 -13.35
C SER A 166 19.79 -6.64 -13.74
N GLU A 167 20.64 -5.77 -14.29
CA GLU A 167 22.02 -6.14 -14.65
C GLU A 167 22.86 -6.47 -13.43
N ALA A 168 22.75 -5.68 -12.36
CA ALA A 168 23.44 -5.93 -11.11
C ALA A 168 23.00 -7.26 -10.48
N PHE A 169 21.69 -7.54 -10.49
CA PHE A 169 21.15 -8.80 -10.00
C PHE A 169 21.61 -9.99 -10.85
N PHE A 170 21.63 -9.89 -12.17
CA PHE A 170 22.14 -10.97 -13.03
C PHE A 170 23.62 -11.27 -12.73
N LYS A 171 24.46 -10.24 -12.60
CA LYS A 171 25.85 -10.41 -12.20
C LYS A 171 25.99 -11.07 -10.83
N PHE A 172 25.14 -10.68 -9.88
CA PHE A 172 25.10 -11.29 -8.55
C PHE A 172 24.72 -12.78 -8.62
N VAL A 173 23.71 -13.13 -9.42
CA VAL A 173 23.30 -14.55 -9.63
C VAL A 173 24.43 -15.34 -10.29
N GLU A 174 25.06 -14.83 -11.34
CA GLU A 174 26.17 -15.51 -12.04
C GLU A 174 27.35 -15.80 -11.10
N GLN A 175 27.67 -14.85 -10.20
CA GLN A 175 28.77 -15.00 -9.24
C GLN A 175 28.45 -15.98 -8.10
N ASN A 176 27.19 -16.07 -7.69
CA ASN A 176 26.80 -16.82 -6.48
C ASN A 176 26.03 -18.13 -6.76
N ALA A 177 25.45 -18.27 -7.96
CA ALA A 177 24.79 -19.48 -8.42
C ALA A 177 25.02 -19.65 -9.92
N PRO A 178 26.13 -20.25 -10.34
CA PRO A 178 26.46 -20.43 -11.75
C PRO A 178 25.32 -21.15 -12.50
N PRO A 179 25.11 -20.80 -13.78
CA PRO A 179 24.00 -21.32 -14.58
C PRO A 179 23.94 -22.83 -14.54
N ARG A 180 22.79 -23.37 -14.19
CA ARG A 180 22.49 -24.80 -14.31
C ARG A 180 21.70 -25.03 -15.60
N PRO A 181 21.94 -26.12 -16.33
CA PRO A 181 21.09 -26.47 -17.47
C PRO A 181 19.63 -26.57 -17.00
N VAL A 182 18.71 -25.97 -17.77
CA VAL A 182 17.28 -26.10 -17.52
C VAL A 182 16.89 -27.57 -17.72
N LYS A 183 16.40 -28.19 -16.66
CA LYS A 183 15.97 -29.61 -16.70
C LYS A 183 14.57 -29.73 -17.26
N SER A 184 14.19 -30.93 -17.69
CA SER A 184 12.81 -31.22 -18.07
C SER A 184 11.83 -30.84 -16.94
N GLY A 185 10.77 -30.12 -17.27
CA GLY A 185 9.78 -29.62 -16.30
C GLY A 185 10.16 -28.31 -15.59
N GLN A 186 11.34 -27.74 -15.86
CA GLN A 186 11.74 -26.42 -15.37
C GLN A 186 11.52 -25.35 -16.44
N LEU A 187 11.31 -24.11 -16.00
CA LEU A 187 11.21 -22.91 -16.83
C LEU A 187 12.25 -21.90 -16.38
N ALA A 188 12.66 -21.03 -17.30
CA ALA A 188 13.54 -19.90 -16.99
C ALA A 188 12.71 -18.63 -16.72
N SER A 189 13.12 -17.85 -15.73
CA SER A 189 12.56 -16.54 -15.42
C SER A 189 13.68 -15.53 -15.18
N ARG A 190 13.33 -14.26 -15.06
CA ARG A 190 14.27 -13.22 -14.62
C ARG A 190 14.84 -13.45 -13.20
N HIS A 191 14.20 -14.29 -12.40
CA HIS A 191 14.65 -14.66 -11.05
C HIS A 191 15.48 -15.94 -11.01
N GLY A 192 15.72 -16.57 -12.13
CA GLY A 192 16.44 -17.84 -12.28
C GLY A 192 15.52 -18.96 -12.80
N THR A 193 16.04 -20.19 -12.76
CA THR A 193 15.27 -21.38 -13.13
C THR A 193 14.28 -21.73 -12.03
N TYR A 194 13.09 -22.13 -12.39
CA TYR A 194 12.06 -22.54 -11.44
C TYR A 194 11.26 -23.77 -11.92
N THR A 195 10.67 -24.49 -10.97
CA THR A 195 9.74 -25.60 -11.22
C THR A 195 8.32 -25.10 -10.96
N PRO A 196 7.47 -24.96 -12.01
CA PRO A 196 6.09 -24.53 -11.84
C PRO A 196 5.27 -25.55 -11.06
N ILE A 197 4.28 -25.08 -10.29
CA ILE A 197 3.29 -25.97 -9.68
C ILE A 197 2.20 -26.32 -10.70
N PRO A 198 1.69 -27.54 -10.70
CA PRO A 198 0.55 -27.91 -11.51
C PRO A 198 -0.73 -27.33 -10.92
N LEU A 199 -1.36 -26.39 -11.65
CA LEU A 199 -2.67 -25.86 -11.31
C LEU A 199 -3.76 -26.56 -12.14
N ASP A 200 -4.91 -26.84 -11.54
CA ASP A 200 -6.11 -27.23 -12.25
C ASP A 200 -6.78 -25.97 -12.81
N GLU A 201 -6.43 -25.62 -14.04
CA GLU A 201 -6.90 -24.43 -14.73
C GLU A 201 -8.35 -24.55 -15.21
N ASN A 202 -8.88 -25.77 -15.21
CA ASN A 202 -10.22 -26.08 -15.72
C ASN A 202 -11.26 -26.28 -14.62
N TYR A 203 -10.91 -26.07 -13.35
CA TYR A 203 -11.82 -26.27 -12.24
C TYR A 203 -13.13 -25.51 -12.43
N GLY A 204 -14.25 -26.25 -12.46
CA GLY A 204 -15.59 -25.70 -12.66
C GLY A 204 -15.91 -25.12 -14.02
N LYS A 205 -15.03 -25.25 -15.03
CA LYS A 205 -15.21 -24.74 -16.40
C LYS A 205 -14.96 -25.80 -17.47
N LYS A 206 -15.52 -25.56 -18.65
CA LYS A 206 -15.10 -26.27 -19.87
C LYS A 206 -13.65 -25.88 -20.19
N PRO A 207 -12.86 -26.77 -20.81
CA PRO A 207 -11.50 -26.47 -21.24
C PRO A 207 -11.43 -25.12 -21.97
N VAL A 208 -10.51 -24.26 -21.57
CA VAL A 208 -10.25 -22.97 -22.25
C VAL A 208 -9.03 -23.12 -23.16
N ASP A 209 -9.09 -22.51 -24.34
CA ASP A 209 -8.04 -22.61 -25.36
C ASP A 209 -6.72 -21.90 -24.96
N LYS A 210 -6.67 -21.18 -23.85
CA LYS A 210 -5.46 -20.52 -23.36
C LYS A 210 -5.24 -20.91 -21.90
N PRO A 211 -4.12 -21.56 -21.59
CA PRO A 211 -3.76 -21.82 -20.21
C PRO A 211 -3.59 -20.50 -19.46
N LEU A 212 -4.02 -20.47 -18.21
CA LEU A 212 -3.56 -19.47 -17.26
C LEU A 212 -2.03 -19.41 -17.33
N GLN A 213 -1.46 -18.29 -16.95
CA GLN A 213 -0.01 -18.15 -16.86
C GLN A 213 0.55 -19.14 -15.82
N ALA A 214 0.55 -20.43 -16.15
CA ALA A 214 1.06 -21.52 -15.32
C ALA A 214 2.49 -21.24 -14.83
N GLY A 215 3.22 -20.35 -15.51
CA GLY A 215 4.53 -19.88 -15.17
C GLY A 215 4.60 -18.80 -14.08
N MET A 216 3.52 -18.52 -13.35
CA MET A 216 3.50 -17.47 -12.31
C MET A 216 3.67 -18.02 -10.89
N TYR A 217 3.64 -19.34 -10.70
CA TYR A 217 3.69 -19.98 -9.37
C TYR A 217 4.63 -21.18 -9.40
N GLY A 218 5.56 -21.25 -8.45
CA GLY A 218 6.47 -22.36 -8.43
C GLY A 218 7.56 -22.32 -7.36
N ARG A 219 8.41 -23.36 -7.39
CA ARG A 219 9.63 -23.40 -6.61
C ARG A 219 10.77 -22.81 -7.40
N LEU A 220 11.44 -21.81 -6.84
CA LEU A 220 12.65 -21.22 -7.42
C LEU A 220 13.84 -22.16 -7.15
N ASP A 221 14.53 -22.57 -8.21
CA ASP A 221 15.60 -23.57 -8.15
C ASP A 221 17.00 -22.94 -7.98
N VAL A 222 17.08 -21.83 -7.25
CA VAL A 222 18.34 -21.19 -6.82
C VAL A 222 18.44 -21.22 -5.29
N PRO A 223 19.65 -21.13 -4.72
CA PRO A 223 19.79 -20.99 -3.27
C PRO A 223 19.05 -19.75 -2.75
N ALA A 224 18.38 -19.83 -1.61
CA ALA A 224 17.64 -18.70 -1.03
C ALA A 224 18.50 -17.44 -0.83
N GLY A 225 19.80 -17.61 -0.48
CA GLY A 225 20.74 -16.50 -0.36
C GLY A 225 21.09 -15.78 -1.68
N VAL A 226 20.54 -16.25 -2.83
CA VAL A 226 20.77 -15.70 -4.19
C VAL A 226 19.44 -15.25 -4.82
N SER A 227 18.35 -15.28 -4.06
CA SER A 227 17.06 -14.73 -4.50
C SER A 227 17.13 -13.22 -4.74
N HIS A 228 16.14 -12.68 -5.43
CA HIS A 228 16.02 -11.23 -5.60
C HIS A 228 15.81 -10.51 -4.26
N THR A 229 15.05 -11.12 -3.33
CA THR A 229 14.90 -10.63 -1.95
C THR A 229 16.25 -10.52 -1.25
N ALA A 230 17.06 -11.60 -1.32
CA ALA A 230 18.39 -11.64 -0.73
C ALA A 230 19.32 -10.59 -1.34
N PHE A 231 19.28 -10.39 -2.65
CA PHE A 231 20.08 -9.37 -3.33
C PHE A 231 19.73 -7.96 -2.83
N THR A 232 18.46 -7.58 -2.89
CA THR A 232 18.00 -6.26 -2.46
C THR A 232 18.30 -6.00 -0.98
N ALA A 233 18.06 -7.00 -0.12
CA ALA A 233 18.34 -6.88 1.30
C ALA A 233 19.84 -6.74 1.62
N LYS A 234 20.72 -7.46 0.90
CA LYS A 234 22.18 -7.33 1.04
C LYS A 234 22.68 -5.94 0.62
N GLU A 235 22.11 -5.36 -0.44
CA GLU A 235 22.40 -3.99 -0.83
C GLU A 235 21.97 -3.00 0.27
N GLY A 236 20.79 -3.20 0.88
CA GLY A 236 20.34 -2.40 2.02
C GLY A 236 21.23 -2.53 3.25
N LEU A 237 21.72 -3.74 3.57
CA LEU A 237 22.71 -3.94 4.64
C LEU A 237 24.01 -3.19 4.37
N ALA A 238 24.53 -3.28 3.15
CA ALA A 238 25.72 -2.53 2.76
C ALA A 238 25.49 -1.00 2.79
N ALA A 239 24.26 -0.54 2.49
CA ALA A 239 23.90 0.86 2.62
C ALA A 239 23.94 1.34 4.07
N LEU A 240 23.42 0.55 5.03
CA LEU A 240 23.52 0.88 6.46
C LEU A 240 24.97 1.08 6.90
N ASP A 241 25.90 0.23 6.42
CA ASP A 241 27.33 0.37 6.72
C ASP A 241 27.94 1.67 6.16
N ARG A 242 27.48 2.10 4.99
CA ARG A 242 27.93 3.36 4.37
C ARG A 242 27.35 4.60 5.04
N LEU A 243 26.13 4.49 5.55
CA LEU A 243 25.34 5.62 6.06
C LEU A 243 25.41 5.79 7.58
N LYS A 244 26.08 4.88 8.31
CA LYS A 244 26.05 4.80 9.79
C LYS A 244 26.48 6.08 10.52
N ASP A 245 27.34 6.90 9.90
CA ASP A 245 27.95 8.08 10.52
C ASP A 245 27.25 9.41 10.11
N VAL A 246 26.14 9.33 9.39
CA VAL A 246 25.39 10.50 8.88
C VAL A 246 23.89 10.35 9.11
N LEU A 247 23.16 11.45 9.06
CA LEU A 247 21.70 11.39 8.95
C LEU A 247 21.33 10.84 7.57
N PHE A 248 20.44 9.86 7.54
CA PHE A 248 20.09 9.20 6.29
C PHE A 248 18.60 8.97 6.11
N THR A 249 18.19 8.85 4.83
CA THR A 249 16.94 8.24 4.39
C THR A 249 17.31 7.02 3.54
N LEU A 250 17.00 5.83 4.02
CA LEU A 250 17.25 4.57 3.34
C LEU A 250 15.94 3.85 3.06
N THR A 251 15.63 3.66 1.79
CA THR A 251 14.49 2.83 1.36
C THR A 251 14.99 1.47 0.86
N ILE A 252 14.43 0.40 1.43
CA ILE A 252 14.63 -0.98 0.97
C ILE A 252 13.27 -1.50 0.49
N SER A 253 13.09 -1.54 -0.82
CA SER A 253 11.83 -1.90 -1.47
C SER A 253 11.91 -3.30 -2.06
N LEU A 254 11.42 -4.29 -1.30
CA LEU A 254 11.42 -5.69 -1.66
C LEU A 254 10.29 -5.97 -2.66
N ASP A 255 10.59 -6.59 -3.81
CA ASP A 255 9.57 -6.95 -4.80
C ASP A 255 8.62 -8.07 -4.32
N PRO A 256 9.06 -9.10 -3.56
CA PRO A 256 8.15 -10.07 -3.00
C PRO A 256 7.18 -9.47 -1.97
N PRO A 257 5.96 -10.09 -1.89
CA PRO A 257 5.46 -11.28 -2.58
C PRO A 257 4.76 -11.01 -3.94
N HIS A 258 5.11 -9.95 -4.68
CA HIS A 258 4.58 -9.67 -6.03
C HIS A 258 4.86 -10.84 -7.00
N PRO A 259 3.95 -11.16 -7.93
CA PRO A 259 4.21 -12.16 -8.98
C PRO A 259 5.45 -11.86 -9.83
N PRO A 260 6.19 -12.90 -10.24
CA PRO A 260 5.86 -14.32 -10.12
C PRO A 260 6.00 -14.82 -8.68
N ILE A 261 4.97 -15.54 -8.19
CA ILE A 261 4.93 -16.09 -6.83
C ILE A 261 5.81 -17.34 -6.79
N MET A 262 7.07 -17.13 -6.49
CA MET A 262 8.10 -18.16 -6.50
C MET A 262 9.10 -17.90 -5.38
N VAL A 263 9.46 -18.94 -4.67
CA VAL A 263 10.46 -18.89 -3.58
C VAL A 263 11.32 -20.14 -3.57
N SER A 264 12.56 -20.01 -3.07
CA SER A 264 13.50 -21.13 -2.91
C SER A 264 13.24 -21.90 -1.62
N ASP A 265 13.72 -23.14 -1.55
CA ASP A 265 13.85 -23.80 -0.26
C ASP A 265 14.87 -23.07 0.65
N PRO A 266 14.64 -23.03 1.98
CA PRO A 266 13.60 -23.78 2.72
C PRO A 266 12.21 -23.16 2.71
N TYR A 267 12.03 -21.94 2.26
CA TYR A 267 10.76 -21.20 2.37
C TYR A 267 9.63 -21.82 1.54
N TYR A 268 9.94 -22.43 0.40
CA TYR A 268 8.95 -23.14 -0.42
C TYR A 268 8.28 -24.30 0.34
N SER A 269 9.04 -24.99 1.17
CA SER A 269 8.56 -26.16 1.91
C SER A 269 8.07 -25.85 3.32
N LEU A 270 8.07 -24.57 3.75
CA LEU A 270 7.73 -24.17 5.12
C LEU A 270 6.28 -24.43 5.50
N TYR A 271 5.37 -24.17 4.58
CA TYR A 271 3.93 -24.24 4.83
C TYR A 271 3.29 -25.29 3.94
N PRO A 272 2.93 -26.49 4.47
CA PRO A 272 2.21 -27.47 3.68
C PRO A 272 0.89 -26.88 3.15
N PRO A 273 0.56 -27.02 1.85
CA PRO A 273 -0.69 -26.47 1.29
C PRO A 273 -1.94 -26.89 2.06
N THR A 274 -1.95 -28.08 2.65
CA THR A 274 -3.06 -28.61 3.46
C THR A 274 -3.27 -27.87 4.78
N SER A 275 -2.29 -27.08 5.25
CA SER A 275 -2.41 -26.23 6.44
C SER A 275 -3.00 -24.85 6.12
N ILE A 276 -3.09 -24.49 4.85
CA ILE A 276 -3.58 -23.19 4.42
C ILE A 276 -5.11 -23.19 4.43
N PRO A 277 -5.77 -22.25 5.13
CA PRO A 277 -7.22 -22.12 5.09
C PRO A 277 -7.69 -21.67 3.71
N VAL A 278 -8.82 -22.19 3.27
CA VAL A 278 -9.48 -21.75 2.05
C VAL A 278 -10.27 -20.48 2.36
N PRO A 279 -10.16 -19.40 1.55
CA PRO A 279 -10.94 -18.19 1.76
C PRO A 279 -12.45 -18.48 1.83
N VAL A 280 -13.13 -17.92 2.83
CA VAL A 280 -14.59 -18.07 3.00
C VAL A 280 -15.35 -17.59 1.76
N SER A 281 -14.84 -16.56 1.11
CA SER A 281 -15.42 -15.92 -0.07
C SER A 281 -15.05 -16.59 -1.40
N ILE A 282 -14.28 -17.70 -1.42
CA ILE A 282 -13.77 -18.33 -2.66
C ILE A 282 -14.89 -18.63 -3.69
N ASN A 283 -16.07 -19.01 -3.19
CA ASN A 283 -17.22 -19.36 -4.03
C ASN A 283 -18.27 -18.24 -4.11
N ASP A 284 -17.93 -17.00 -3.72
CA ASP A 284 -18.85 -15.87 -3.87
C ASP A 284 -19.32 -15.75 -5.32
N SER A 285 -20.65 -15.69 -5.51
CA SER A 285 -21.26 -15.55 -6.83
C SER A 285 -21.03 -14.20 -7.47
N ARG A 286 -20.68 -13.19 -6.66
CA ARG A 286 -20.53 -11.79 -7.05
C ARG A 286 -21.73 -11.19 -7.79
N THR A 287 -22.93 -11.74 -7.61
CA THR A 287 -24.15 -11.27 -8.31
C THR A 287 -24.56 -9.86 -7.89
N ASN A 288 -24.29 -9.48 -6.63
CA ASN A 288 -24.51 -8.13 -6.09
C ASN A 288 -23.16 -7.41 -5.76
N SER A 289 -22.06 -7.86 -6.34
CA SER A 289 -20.75 -7.22 -6.20
C SER A 289 -20.56 -6.14 -7.26
N PRO A 290 -19.85 -5.05 -6.95
CA PRO A 290 -19.38 -4.08 -7.95
C PRO A 290 -18.37 -4.70 -8.94
N TYR A 291 -17.73 -5.81 -8.58
CA TYR A 291 -16.73 -6.54 -9.37
C TYR A 291 -17.33 -7.83 -9.92
N ARG A 292 -18.20 -7.69 -10.92
CA ARG A 292 -18.84 -8.85 -11.54
C ARG A 292 -17.87 -9.77 -12.24
N PRO A 293 -18.15 -11.09 -12.23
CA PRO A 293 -17.39 -12.00 -13.06
C PRO A 293 -17.46 -11.58 -14.53
N ASN A 294 -16.34 -11.34 -15.14
CA ASN A 294 -16.24 -11.31 -16.58
C ASN A 294 -15.56 -12.60 -17.05
N LYS A 295 -15.74 -12.97 -18.34
CA LYS A 295 -15.16 -14.19 -18.88
C LYS A 295 -13.63 -14.23 -18.85
N ARG A 296 -12.97 -13.08 -18.67
CA ARG A 296 -11.51 -12.96 -18.62
C ARG A 296 -10.95 -13.05 -17.20
N ASP A 297 -11.72 -12.58 -16.20
CA ASP A 297 -11.20 -12.34 -14.83
C ASP A 297 -11.58 -13.42 -13.84
N ASP A 298 -12.31 -14.46 -14.26
CA ASP A 298 -12.71 -15.58 -13.44
C ASP A 298 -12.23 -16.92 -14.03
N PRO A 299 -10.93 -17.16 -14.09
CA PRO A 299 -10.43 -18.49 -14.38
C PRO A 299 -10.78 -19.41 -13.20
N GLY A 300 -11.41 -20.56 -13.49
CA GLY A 300 -11.79 -21.54 -12.46
C GLY A 300 -10.66 -21.95 -11.52
N ALA A 301 -9.41 -21.76 -11.93
CA ALA A 301 -8.23 -22.01 -11.13
C ALA A 301 -8.22 -21.26 -9.79
N TYR A 302 -8.73 -20.01 -9.73
CA TYR A 302 -8.79 -19.21 -8.49
C TYR A 302 -10.01 -19.49 -7.63
N ARG A 303 -10.88 -20.39 -8.06
CA ARG A 303 -11.99 -20.97 -7.28
C ARG A 303 -11.71 -22.39 -6.83
N ASN A 304 -10.60 -22.99 -7.27
CA ASN A 304 -10.18 -24.30 -6.85
C ASN A 304 -9.46 -24.21 -5.51
N PRO A 305 -10.02 -24.77 -4.42
CA PRO A 305 -9.40 -24.70 -3.09
C PRO A 305 -7.96 -25.23 -3.06
N LYS A 306 -7.65 -26.33 -3.79
CA LYS A 306 -6.31 -26.89 -3.84
C LYS A 306 -5.29 -25.95 -4.49
N ASN A 307 -5.70 -25.30 -5.59
CA ASN A 307 -4.84 -24.32 -6.26
C ASN A 307 -4.55 -23.15 -5.32
N ILE A 308 -5.58 -22.59 -4.67
CA ILE A 308 -5.42 -21.46 -3.75
C ILE A 308 -4.53 -21.85 -2.56
N GLN A 309 -4.73 -23.02 -1.99
CA GLN A 309 -3.87 -23.52 -0.92
C GLN A 309 -2.39 -23.61 -1.35
N GLN A 310 -2.11 -24.12 -2.56
CA GLN A 310 -0.75 -24.19 -3.09
C GLN A 310 -0.16 -22.80 -3.34
N MET A 311 -0.94 -21.90 -3.95
CA MET A 311 -0.49 -20.55 -4.26
C MET A 311 -0.20 -19.75 -2.98
N THR A 312 -1.10 -19.80 -2.01
CA THR A 312 -0.95 -19.13 -0.72
C THR A 312 0.22 -19.71 0.08
N SER A 313 0.43 -21.02 0.05
CA SER A 313 1.60 -21.66 0.66
C SER A 313 2.92 -21.07 0.16
N ILE A 314 3.05 -20.84 -1.15
CA ILE A 314 4.26 -20.24 -1.74
C ILE A 314 4.35 -18.75 -1.39
N TYR A 315 3.22 -18.04 -1.44
CA TYR A 315 3.13 -16.63 -1.06
C TYR A 315 3.58 -16.41 0.39
N ASP A 316 3.09 -17.23 1.32
CA ASP A 316 3.50 -17.21 2.73
C ASP A 316 5.00 -17.53 2.88
N GLY A 317 5.52 -18.44 2.05
CA GLY A 317 6.95 -18.72 1.97
C GLY A 317 7.77 -17.50 1.54
N MET A 318 7.30 -16.73 0.56
CA MET A 318 7.94 -15.47 0.15
C MET A 318 7.92 -14.43 1.27
N VAL A 319 6.80 -14.31 2.00
CA VAL A 319 6.70 -13.40 3.15
C VAL A 319 7.62 -13.85 4.29
N ALA A 320 7.78 -15.15 4.51
CA ALA A 320 8.74 -15.66 5.51
C ALA A 320 10.20 -15.34 5.13
N GLU A 321 10.54 -15.38 3.84
CA GLU A 321 11.85 -14.92 3.36
C GLU A 321 12.04 -13.42 3.61
N VAL A 322 11.03 -12.61 3.31
CA VAL A 322 11.03 -11.16 3.61
C VAL A 322 11.25 -10.94 5.12
N ASP A 323 10.50 -11.63 5.98
CA ASP A 323 10.63 -11.51 7.44
C ASP A 323 12.05 -11.80 7.92
N GLU A 324 12.68 -12.86 7.40
CA GLU A 324 14.06 -13.19 7.79
C GLU A 324 15.06 -12.09 7.40
N TRP A 325 14.91 -11.51 6.20
CA TRP A 325 15.76 -10.42 5.76
C TRP A 325 15.49 -9.12 6.52
N VAL A 326 14.24 -8.81 6.84
CA VAL A 326 13.90 -7.68 7.74
C VAL A 326 14.59 -7.85 9.08
N GLY A 327 14.56 -9.07 9.64
CA GLY A 327 15.28 -9.37 10.89
C GLY A 327 16.79 -9.13 10.81
N LYS A 328 17.44 -9.50 9.69
CA LYS A 328 18.87 -9.23 9.46
C LYS A 328 19.17 -7.73 9.38
N ILE A 329 18.31 -6.96 8.71
CA ILE A 329 18.43 -5.51 8.58
C ILE A 329 18.27 -4.83 9.95
N LEU A 330 17.26 -5.22 10.74
CA LEU A 330 17.02 -4.65 12.06
C LEU A 330 18.18 -4.97 13.02
N ARG A 331 18.67 -6.21 13.03
CA ARG A 331 19.86 -6.58 13.83
C ARG A 331 21.08 -5.76 13.44
N ARG A 332 21.29 -5.51 12.14
CA ARG A 332 22.40 -4.67 11.69
C ARG A 332 22.27 -3.23 12.18
N LEU A 333 21.05 -2.70 12.16
CA LEU A 333 20.76 -1.37 12.72
C LEU A 333 21.11 -1.30 14.22
N ASP A 334 20.77 -2.34 14.98
CA ASP A 334 21.09 -2.46 16.41
C ASP A 334 22.61 -2.58 16.65
N GLU A 335 23.32 -3.43 15.89
CA GLU A 335 24.77 -3.60 15.96
C GLU A 335 25.56 -2.31 15.69
N LEU A 336 25.01 -1.46 14.82
CA LEU A 336 25.59 -0.16 14.50
C LEU A 336 25.26 0.95 15.54
N GLY A 337 24.45 0.64 16.56
CA GLY A 337 24.00 1.61 17.57
C GLY A 337 23.11 2.71 16.99
N LEU A 338 22.31 2.39 15.99
CA LEU A 338 21.44 3.31 15.26
C LEU A 338 19.96 3.17 15.62
N ALA A 339 19.58 2.13 16.37
CA ALA A 339 18.17 1.78 16.60
C ALA A 339 17.34 2.90 17.25
N ASP A 340 17.92 3.61 18.24
CA ASP A 340 17.28 4.71 18.97
C ASP A 340 17.30 6.06 18.23
N LYS A 341 17.93 6.09 17.04
CA LYS A 341 18.12 7.29 16.20
C LYS A 341 17.51 7.13 14.82
N THR A 342 16.81 6.03 14.58
CA THR A 342 16.24 5.70 13.26
C THR A 342 14.77 5.36 13.39
N LEU A 343 13.93 6.15 12.70
CA LEU A 343 12.55 5.79 12.46
C LEU A 343 12.53 4.62 11.49
N VAL A 344 12.04 3.47 11.94
CA VAL A 344 11.82 2.29 11.10
C VAL A 344 10.34 2.23 10.73
N ILE A 345 10.06 2.09 9.44
CA ILE A 345 8.72 1.88 8.90
C ILE A 345 8.72 0.62 8.06
N PHE A 346 7.75 -0.28 8.31
CA PHE A 346 7.46 -1.44 7.46
C PHE A 346 6.04 -1.32 6.91
N THR A 347 5.87 -1.42 5.58
CA THR A 347 4.56 -1.37 4.91
C THR A 347 4.57 -2.14 3.58
N SER A 348 3.44 -2.14 2.86
CA SER A 348 3.29 -2.62 1.49
C SER A 348 2.55 -1.58 0.64
N ASP A 349 2.73 -1.59 -0.66
CA ASP A 349 2.04 -0.65 -1.57
C ASP A 349 0.57 -1.02 -1.83
N HIS A 350 0.24 -2.31 -1.86
CA HIS A 350 -1.14 -2.84 -1.93
C HIS A 350 -1.11 -4.32 -1.53
N GLY A 351 -2.30 -4.95 -1.45
CA GLY A 351 -2.45 -6.37 -1.14
C GLY A 351 -2.61 -7.26 -2.37
N GLU A 352 -3.15 -8.46 -2.12
CA GLU A 352 -3.40 -9.54 -3.08
C GLU A 352 -4.68 -10.29 -2.69
N MET A 353 -5.51 -10.63 -3.67
CA MET A 353 -6.80 -11.32 -3.40
C MET A 353 -6.65 -12.78 -3.00
N LEU A 354 -5.64 -13.50 -3.45
CA LEU A 354 -5.36 -14.89 -3.09
C LEU A 354 -6.59 -15.81 -3.05
N GLY A 355 -7.48 -15.69 -4.06
CA GLY A 355 -8.70 -16.50 -4.16
C GLY A 355 -9.92 -15.96 -3.42
N GLU A 356 -9.80 -14.88 -2.66
CA GLU A 356 -10.99 -14.21 -2.11
C GLU A 356 -11.91 -13.78 -3.24
N HIS A 357 -13.22 -14.01 -3.07
CA HIS A 357 -14.25 -13.82 -4.10
C HIS A 357 -13.98 -14.56 -5.42
N GLY A 358 -13.13 -15.61 -5.40
CA GLY A 358 -12.65 -16.30 -6.61
C GLY A 358 -11.80 -15.41 -7.50
N MET A 359 -11.07 -14.48 -6.93
CA MET A 359 -10.25 -13.48 -7.63
C MET A 359 -8.76 -13.61 -7.24
N HIS A 360 -7.91 -12.99 -8.04
CA HIS A 360 -6.48 -12.87 -7.78
C HIS A 360 -6.01 -11.46 -8.10
N SER A 361 -4.79 -11.13 -7.66
CA SER A 361 -4.18 -9.82 -7.94
C SER A 361 -4.88 -8.67 -7.19
N LYS A 362 -4.91 -7.50 -7.76
CA LYS A 362 -5.24 -6.20 -7.18
C LYS A 362 -6.17 -5.41 -8.11
N ASN A 363 -6.21 -4.09 -8.03
CA ASN A 363 -7.03 -3.15 -8.81
C ASN A 363 -8.50 -3.11 -8.39
N ILE A 364 -8.81 -3.49 -7.16
CA ILE A 364 -10.14 -3.51 -6.56
C ILE A 364 -10.07 -3.08 -5.10
N PHE A 365 -11.22 -2.77 -4.49
CA PHE A 365 -11.26 -2.22 -3.13
C PHE A 365 -11.67 -3.23 -2.05
N TYR A 366 -11.67 -4.53 -2.32
CA TYR A 366 -11.82 -5.53 -1.28
C TYR A 366 -10.62 -5.55 -0.33
N GLU A 367 -10.86 -5.96 0.91
CA GLU A 367 -9.85 -5.95 1.99
C GLU A 367 -8.54 -6.62 1.55
N GLY A 368 -8.59 -7.77 0.87
CA GLY A 368 -7.39 -8.45 0.38
C GLY A 368 -6.49 -7.58 -0.50
N SER A 369 -7.06 -6.62 -1.24
CA SER A 369 -6.33 -5.76 -2.18
C SER A 369 -5.91 -4.41 -1.62
N VAL A 370 -6.73 -3.77 -0.77
CA VAL A 370 -6.46 -2.39 -0.30
C VAL A 370 -5.91 -2.30 1.12
N HIS A 371 -6.15 -3.30 1.96
CA HIS A 371 -5.69 -3.31 3.34
C HIS A 371 -4.26 -3.85 3.39
N VAL A 372 -3.34 -3.05 3.93
CA VAL A 372 -1.89 -3.30 3.91
C VAL A 372 -1.29 -3.20 5.32
N PRO A 373 -0.14 -3.84 5.58
CA PRO A 373 0.52 -3.72 6.87
C PRO A 373 1.09 -2.31 7.08
N LEU A 374 1.11 -1.85 8.33
CA LEU A 374 1.95 -0.76 8.79
C LEU A 374 2.46 -1.05 10.19
N ILE A 375 3.78 -1.03 10.35
CA ILE A 375 4.47 -1.10 11.64
C ILE A 375 5.50 0.03 11.68
N MET A 376 5.56 0.77 12.79
CA MET A 376 6.50 1.87 12.99
C MET A 376 7.24 1.71 14.30
N ARG A 377 8.56 1.92 14.31
CA ARG A 377 9.41 1.83 15.50
C ARG A 377 10.37 3.01 15.57
N LEU A 378 10.42 3.64 16.72
CA LEU A 378 11.47 4.60 17.12
C LEU A 378 11.59 4.51 18.65
N PRO A 379 12.55 3.75 19.18
CA PRO A 379 12.68 3.51 20.61
C PRO A 379 12.78 4.82 21.43
N GLY A 380 12.04 4.88 22.53
CA GLY A 380 11.98 6.07 23.40
C GLY A 380 11.08 7.20 22.88
N VAL A 381 10.54 7.10 21.66
CA VAL A 381 9.63 8.09 21.05
C VAL A 381 8.29 7.45 20.69
N ILE A 382 8.30 6.36 19.96
CA ILE A 382 7.10 5.57 19.63
C ILE A 382 6.86 4.57 20.76
N PRO A 383 5.69 4.58 21.42
CA PRO A 383 5.39 3.63 22.48
C PRO A 383 5.37 2.19 21.98
N ALA A 384 6.11 1.31 22.66
CA ALA A 384 6.20 -0.09 22.33
C ALA A 384 4.87 -0.83 22.57
N GLY A 385 4.53 -1.80 21.70
CA GLY A 385 3.35 -2.65 21.79
C GLY A 385 2.02 -1.92 21.54
N THR A 386 2.06 -0.70 21.02
CA THR A 386 0.85 0.06 20.70
C THR A 386 0.14 -0.53 19.48
N VAL A 387 -1.19 -0.67 19.58
CA VAL A 387 -2.06 -1.08 18.47
C VAL A 387 -2.98 0.08 18.11
N VAL A 388 -2.78 0.66 16.94
CA VAL A 388 -3.59 1.76 16.41
C VAL A 388 -4.70 1.17 15.53
N GLN A 389 -5.97 1.38 15.93
CA GLN A 389 -7.14 0.88 15.22
C GLN A 389 -7.78 1.93 14.30
N THR A 390 -7.35 3.18 14.44
CA THR A 390 -7.88 4.31 13.68
C THR A 390 -7.60 4.15 12.20
N PRO A 391 -8.59 4.35 11.30
CA PRO A 391 -8.38 4.35 9.87
C PRO A 391 -7.26 5.30 9.46
N SER A 392 -6.29 4.78 8.71
CA SER A 392 -5.11 5.51 8.24
C SER A 392 -4.73 5.01 6.85
N SER A 393 -4.02 5.82 6.08
CA SER A 393 -3.68 5.49 4.69
C SER A 393 -2.25 5.86 4.30
N HIS A 394 -1.85 5.47 3.12
CA HIS A 394 -0.57 5.85 2.53
C HIS A 394 -0.32 7.36 2.50
N LEU A 395 -1.39 8.17 2.34
CA LEU A 395 -1.27 9.63 2.31
C LEU A 395 -0.70 10.18 3.62
N ASP A 396 -0.96 9.49 4.74
CA ASP A 396 -0.51 9.87 6.08
C ASP A 396 0.98 9.63 6.30
N LEU A 397 1.64 8.78 5.48
CA LEU A 397 3.06 8.45 5.67
C LEU A 397 3.98 9.65 5.41
N PHE A 398 3.72 10.41 4.36
CA PHE A 398 4.52 11.58 4.02
C PHE A 398 4.61 12.60 5.17
N PRO A 399 3.49 13.16 5.70
CA PRO A 399 3.55 14.11 6.81
C PRO A 399 4.07 13.45 8.09
N THR A 400 3.82 12.15 8.33
CA THR A 400 4.33 11.42 9.50
C THR A 400 5.85 11.30 9.47
N ILE A 401 6.42 10.91 8.34
CA ILE A 401 7.88 10.79 8.14
C ILE A 401 8.54 12.15 8.39
N LEU A 402 8.01 13.20 7.77
CA LEU A 402 8.57 14.55 7.89
C LEU A 402 8.44 15.09 9.32
N ASP A 403 7.35 14.81 10.02
CA ASP A 403 7.16 15.20 11.41
C ASP A 403 8.19 14.54 12.35
N TYR A 404 8.39 13.21 12.24
CA TYR A 404 9.42 12.53 13.02
C TYR A 404 10.84 12.96 12.65
N CYS A 405 11.09 13.25 11.37
CA CYS A 405 12.39 13.73 10.89
C CYS A 405 12.63 15.24 11.16
N GLY A 406 11.73 15.91 11.87
CA GLY A 406 11.89 17.32 12.25
C GLY A 406 11.66 18.32 11.11
N GLN A 407 10.91 17.91 10.08
CA GLN A 407 10.55 18.73 8.91
C GLN A 407 9.01 18.80 8.73
N PRO A 408 8.23 19.21 9.75
CA PRO A 408 6.77 19.27 9.63
C PRO A 408 6.31 20.44 8.74
N GLY A 409 5.01 20.48 8.43
CA GLY A 409 4.37 21.62 7.78
C GLY A 409 4.45 21.66 6.25
N HIS A 410 4.92 20.59 5.62
CA HIS A 410 4.82 20.44 4.17
C HIS A 410 3.38 20.08 3.75
N ALA A 411 2.94 20.66 2.64
CA ALA A 411 1.60 20.41 2.12
C ALA A 411 1.43 18.92 1.76
N SER A 412 0.33 18.33 2.22
CA SER A 412 -0.10 16.97 1.92
C SER A 412 -1.61 16.84 2.09
N GLU A 413 -2.19 15.77 1.56
CA GLU A 413 -3.61 15.43 1.74
C GLU A 413 -3.84 14.45 2.89
N GLY A 414 -2.77 13.86 3.40
CA GLY A 414 -2.76 13.06 4.63
C GLY A 414 -2.43 13.89 5.86
N ASP A 415 -2.64 13.31 7.03
CA ASP A 415 -2.33 13.89 8.33
C ASP A 415 -1.25 13.07 9.04
N SER A 416 -0.36 13.73 9.81
CA SER A 416 0.64 13.01 10.61
C SER A 416 -0.02 12.01 11.57
N LEU A 417 0.45 10.77 11.55
CA LEU A 417 0.02 9.72 12.48
C LEU A 417 0.66 9.85 13.86
N ARG A 418 1.63 10.74 14.01
CA ARG A 418 2.37 10.93 15.25
C ARG A 418 1.46 11.22 16.46
N PRO A 419 0.44 12.12 16.38
CA PRO A 419 -0.47 12.36 17.50
C PRO A 419 -1.29 11.12 17.89
N LEU A 420 -1.69 10.27 16.92
CA LEU A 420 -2.38 9.01 17.18
C LEU A 420 -1.46 7.99 17.88
N ILE A 421 -0.23 7.84 17.37
CA ILE A 421 0.78 6.92 17.90
C ILE A 421 1.15 7.28 19.34
N GLU A 422 1.31 8.57 19.62
CA GLU A 422 1.67 9.08 20.94
C GLU A 422 0.45 9.25 21.89
N GLY A 423 -0.75 8.84 21.45
CA GLY A 423 -1.98 8.92 22.26
C GLY A 423 -2.47 10.34 22.57
N ARG A 424 -2.02 11.33 21.80
CA ARG A 424 -2.43 12.75 21.94
C ARG A 424 -3.74 13.06 21.23
N GLU A 425 -4.14 12.19 20.29
CA GLU A 425 -5.40 12.27 19.55
C GLU A 425 -6.12 10.93 19.58
N SER A 426 -7.45 10.96 19.61
CA SER A 426 -8.28 9.75 19.61
C SER A 426 -8.51 9.19 18.19
N GLY A 427 -8.33 10.00 17.17
CA GLY A 427 -8.64 9.66 15.77
C GLY A 427 -10.13 9.44 15.47
N VAL A 428 -11.02 9.83 16.39
CA VAL A 428 -12.48 9.71 16.18
C VAL A 428 -12.90 10.54 14.97
N GLY A 429 -13.65 9.91 14.07
CA GLY A 429 -14.14 10.56 12.83
C GLY A 429 -13.16 10.54 11.66
N ARG A 430 -11.95 9.99 11.82
CA ARG A 430 -11.05 9.79 10.67
C ARG A 430 -11.67 8.82 9.66
N VAL A 431 -11.49 9.15 8.41
CA VAL A 431 -11.84 8.29 7.27
C VAL A 431 -10.64 8.11 6.37
N VAL A 432 -10.61 7.01 5.64
CA VAL A 432 -9.64 6.79 4.57
C VAL A 432 -10.35 6.68 3.24
N VAL A 433 -9.71 7.21 2.20
CA VAL A 433 -10.18 7.10 0.82
C VAL A 433 -9.11 6.36 0.01
N SER A 434 -9.55 5.42 -0.82
CA SER A 434 -8.74 4.78 -1.83
C SER A 434 -9.34 5.06 -3.21
N GLU A 435 -8.49 5.31 -4.19
CA GLU A 435 -8.90 5.72 -5.53
C GLU A 435 -8.43 4.72 -6.58
N TRP A 436 -9.23 4.56 -7.62
CA TRP A 436 -8.85 3.79 -8.80
C TRP A 436 -9.35 4.45 -10.07
N ASN A 437 -8.46 4.66 -11.04
CA ASN A 437 -8.81 5.28 -12.30
C ASN A 437 -9.57 4.32 -13.22
N SER A 438 -10.82 4.05 -12.88
CA SER A 438 -11.72 3.22 -13.68
C SER A 438 -13.09 3.87 -13.83
N LEU A 439 -13.69 3.68 -15.01
CA LEU A 439 -15.08 4.09 -15.29
C LEU A 439 -16.07 2.92 -15.23
N THR A 440 -15.58 1.67 -15.19
CA THR A 440 -16.43 0.47 -15.29
C THR A 440 -16.63 -0.26 -13.96
N VAL A 441 -15.75 -0.02 -13.00
CA VAL A 441 -15.84 -0.50 -11.62
C VAL A 441 -15.76 0.70 -10.67
N PRO A 442 -15.99 0.56 -9.35
CA PRO A 442 -15.83 1.67 -8.43
C PRO A 442 -14.50 2.37 -8.60
N GLY A 443 -14.53 3.69 -8.61
CA GLY A 443 -13.36 4.55 -8.70
C GLY A 443 -12.98 5.17 -7.37
N PHE A 444 -13.88 5.12 -6.37
CA PHE A 444 -13.65 5.55 -5.00
C PHE A 444 -14.11 4.49 -4.01
N MET A 445 -13.35 4.34 -2.95
CA MET A 445 -13.70 3.64 -1.73
C MET A 445 -13.47 4.58 -0.56
N ILE A 446 -14.42 4.67 0.38
CA ILE A 446 -14.26 5.34 1.67
C ILE A 446 -14.58 4.38 2.82
N PHE A 447 -13.77 4.42 3.88
CA PHE A 447 -13.93 3.61 5.08
C PHE A 447 -13.77 4.46 6.35
N ASP A 448 -14.67 4.27 7.33
CA ASP A 448 -14.74 5.05 8.56
C ASP A 448 -14.39 4.27 9.84
N GLY A 449 -13.85 3.05 9.67
CA GLY A 449 -13.58 2.12 10.78
C GLY A 449 -14.65 1.04 10.97
N ARG A 450 -15.79 1.16 10.29
CA ARG A 450 -16.86 0.15 10.27
C ARG A 450 -17.45 -0.02 8.89
N TRP A 451 -17.89 1.08 8.30
CA TRP A 451 -18.61 1.09 7.03
C TRP A 451 -17.65 1.34 5.88
N LYS A 452 -17.72 0.50 4.88
CA LYS A 452 -16.98 0.65 3.63
C LYS A 452 -17.96 0.92 2.50
N PHE A 453 -17.87 2.10 1.91
CA PHE A 453 -18.67 2.51 0.77
C PHE A 453 -17.80 2.61 -0.49
N MET A 454 -18.32 2.08 -1.60
CA MET A 454 -17.64 2.11 -2.89
C MET A 454 -18.59 2.69 -3.94
N CYS A 455 -18.10 3.62 -4.76
CA CYS A 455 -18.89 4.21 -5.84
C CYS A 455 -18.09 4.54 -7.09
N GLY A 456 -18.81 4.77 -8.20
CA GLY A 456 -18.20 5.21 -9.46
C GLY A 456 -17.70 6.64 -9.40
N ARG A 457 -16.75 6.97 -10.28
CA ARG A 457 -16.11 8.31 -10.38
C ARG A 457 -17.02 9.38 -10.99
N THR A 458 -17.99 8.97 -11.81
CA THR A 458 -18.93 9.90 -12.47
C THR A 458 -20.37 9.60 -12.09
N ALA A 459 -21.24 10.59 -12.28
CA ALA A 459 -22.66 10.47 -11.95
C ALA A 459 -23.35 9.31 -12.70
N ASP A 460 -22.91 9.04 -13.90
CA ASP A 460 -23.45 8.03 -14.84
C ASP A 460 -22.55 6.80 -14.98
N ALA A 461 -21.44 6.71 -14.23
CA ALA A 461 -20.56 5.56 -14.29
C ALA A 461 -21.36 4.25 -14.15
N PRO A 462 -21.14 3.26 -15.04
CA PRO A 462 -21.93 2.03 -15.07
C PRO A 462 -21.54 1.04 -13.96
N SER A 463 -20.82 1.50 -12.93
CA SER A 463 -20.45 0.69 -11.78
C SER A 463 -21.62 0.54 -10.80
N LEU A 464 -21.75 -0.64 -10.21
CA LEU A 464 -22.62 -0.88 -9.08
C LEU A 464 -21.98 -0.29 -7.82
N ASP A 465 -22.74 0.51 -7.05
CA ASP A 465 -22.26 0.96 -5.77
C ASP A 465 -22.38 -0.13 -4.71
N ALA A 466 -21.52 -0.10 -3.72
CA ALA A 466 -21.52 -1.08 -2.64
C ALA A 466 -21.35 -0.43 -1.27
N LEU A 467 -22.03 -1.02 -0.28
CA LEU A 467 -21.86 -0.71 1.14
C LEU A 467 -21.68 -2.02 1.91
N TYR A 468 -20.62 -2.10 2.68
CA TYR A 468 -20.34 -3.24 3.56
C TYR A 468 -20.21 -2.77 5.02
N ASP A 469 -20.74 -3.56 5.96
CA ASP A 469 -20.48 -3.40 7.40
C ASP A 469 -19.37 -4.38 7.80
N LEU A 470 -18.11 -3.95 7.78
CA LEU A 470 -16.96 -4.84 8.04
C LEU A 470 -16.94 -5.41 9.46
N LYS A 471 -17.72 -4.83 10.40
CA LYS A 471 -17.85 -5.39 11.75
C LYS A 471 -18.66 -6.69 11.75
N THR A 472 -19.64 -6.83 10.87
CA THR A 472 -20.55 -8.00 10.79
C THR A 472 -20.29 -8.86 9.55
N ASP A 473 -19.65 -8.30 8.54
CA ASP A 473 -19.31 -8.93 7.27
C ASP A 473 -17.85 -8.61 6.86
N PRO A 474 -16.86 -9.12 7.60
CA PRO A 474 -15.43 -8.83 7.34
C PRO A 474 -14.93 -9.42 6.02
N HIS A 475 -15.70 -10.30 5.39
CA HIS A 475 -15.39 -10.92 4.10
C HIS A 475 -16.13 -10.27 2.92
N GLU A 476 -16.85 -9.17 3.14
CA GLU A 476 -17.52 -8.37 2.10
C GLU A 476 -18.43 -9.19 1.17
N LEU A 477 -19.13 -10.19 1.75
CA LEU A 477 -20.05 -11.10 1.03
C LEU A 477 -21.41 -10.47 0.73
N ASN A 478 -21.86 -9.52 1.57
CA ASN A 478 -23.19 -8.92 1.52
C ASN A 478 -23.12 -7.44 1.17
N ASN A 479 -23.16 -7.10 -0.11
CA ASN A 479 -23.44 -5.71 -0.49
C ASN A 479 -24.86 -5.32 -0.03
N LEU A 480 -24.93 -4.44 0.96
CA LEU A 480 -26.18 -3.99 1.60
C LEU A 480 -27.02 -3.08 0.70
N ILE A 481 -26.42 -2.62 -0.41
CA ILE A 481 -27.08 -1.79 -1.43
C ILE A 481 -27.00 -2.45 -2.82
N GLY A 482 -26.70 -1.71 -3.85
CA GLY A 482 -26.67 -2.25 -5.21
C GLY A 482 -28.02 -2.83 -5.60
N ARG A 483 -28.09 -4.16 -5.79
CA ARG A 483 -29.34 -4.90 -6.12
C ARG A 483 -30.08 -5.47 -4.91
N ASN A 484 -29.65 -5.13 -3.69
CA ASN A 484 -30.29 -5.62 -2.49
C ASN A 484 -31.73 -5.07 -2.39
N PRO A 485 -32.77 -5.92 -2.29
CA PRO A 485 -34.17 -5.46 -2.16
C PRO A 485 -34.41 -4.62 -0.90
N GLY A 486 -33.62 -4.86 0.16
CA GLY A 486 -33.69 -4.14 1.42
C GLY A 486 -32.85 -2.85 1.49
N ARG A 487 -32.23 -2.42 0.40
CA ARG A 487 -31.28 -1.31 0.35
C ARG A 487 -31.76 0.01 0.97
N ASN A 488 -33.08 0.25 0.93
CA ASN A 488 -33.66 1.47 1.52
C ASN A 488 -33.44 1.59 3.03
N LYS A 489 -33.19 0.48 3.74
CA LYS A 489 -32.87 0.47 5.18
C LYS A 489 -31.51 1.14 5.47
N PHE A 490 -30.62 1.19 4.48
CA PHE A 490 -29.27 1.72 4.57
C PHE A 490 -29.10 3.09 3.93
N ARG A 491 -30.22 3.73 3.50
CA ARG A 491 -30.19 5.04 2.82
C ARG A 491 -29.43 6.09 3.63
N ALA A 492 -29.75 6.25 4.91
CA ALA A 492 -29.11 7.24 5.77
C ALA A 492 -27.60 7.00 5.88
N GLU A 493 -27.18 5.73 5.96
CA GLU A 493 -25.77 5.37 6.04
C GLU A 493 -25.03 5.67 4.74
N VAL A 494 -25.66 5.37 3.59
CA VAL A 494 -25.08 5.71 2.27
C VAL A 494 -24.95 7.22 2.11
N GLU A 495 -25.99 7.98 2.49
CA GLU A 495 -25.98 9.44 2.46
C GLU A 495 -24.83 10.01 3.32
N ARG A 496 -24.63 9.47 4.54
CA ARG A 496 -23.54 9.85 5.43
C ARG A 496 -22.17 9.55 4.82
N MET A 497 -21.94 8.32 4.37
CA MET A 497 -20.64 7.91 3.78
C MET A 497 -20.34 8.69 2.49
N LYS A 498 -21.36 8.93 1.67
CA LYS A 498 -21.24 9.76 0.49
C LYS A 498 -20.91 11.22 0.83
N SER A 499 -21.50 11.79 1.89
CA SER A 499 -21.18 13.14 2.35
C SER A 499 -19.71 13.24 2.77
N LEU A 500 -19.21 12.28 3.56
CA LEU A 500 -17.79 12.21 3.94
C LEU A 500 -16.86 12.11 2.72
N LEU A 501 -17.24 11.32 1.72
CA LEU A 501 -16.48 11.24 0.47
C LEU A 501 -16.48 12.58 -0.28
N VAL A 502 -17.64 13.24 -0.37
CA VAL A 502 -17.77 14.57 -1.01
C VAL A 502 -16.93 15.62 -0.28
N GLU A 503 -16.92 15.62 1.05
CA GLU A 503 -16.06 16.49 1.85
C GLU A 503 -14.56 16.24 1.58
N TRP A 504 -14.17 14.96 1.48
CA TRP A 504 -12.80 14.60 1.13
C TRP A 504 -12.44 15.07 -0.29
N LEU A 505 -13.31 14.82 -1.29
CA LEU A 505 -13.12 15.26 -2.68
C LEU A 505 -13.02 16.78 -2.82
N ASP A 506 -13.79 17.53 -2.02
CA ASP A 506 -13.70 19.00 -1.96
C ASP A 506 -12.36 19.47 -1.38
N ARG A 507 -11.90 18.83 -0.30
CA ARG A 507 -10.61 19.12 0.35
C ARG A 507 -9.44 18.92 -0.61
N VAL A 508 -9.43 17.82 -1.38
CA VAL A 508 -8.37 17.52 -2.34
C VAL A 508 -8.58 18.17 -3.71
N LYS A 509 -9.65 18.96 -3.87
CA LYS A 509 -10.03 19.65 -5.13
C LYS A 509 -10.17 18.69 -6.31
N SER A 510 -10.74 17.52 -6.06
CA SER A 510 -10.93 16.50 -7.09
C SER A 510 -11.80 16.99 -8.26
N PRO A 511 -11.44 16.72 -9.51
CA PRO A 511 -12.27 17.03 -10.67
C PRO A 511 -13.58 16.22 -10.70
N HIS A 512 -13.70 15.19 -9.87
CA HIS A 512 -14.87 14.33 -9.77
C HIS A 512 -15.89 14.77 -8.71
N LEU A 513 -15.62 15.81 -7.94
CA LEU A 513 -16.44 16.31 -6.84
C LEU A 513 -17.93 16.44 -7.25
N ASP A 514 -18.22 17.22 -8.29
CA ASP A 514 -19.61 17.47 -8.71
C ASP A 514 -20.26 16.23 -9.30
N SER A 515 -19.51 15.41 -10.00
CA SER A 515 -19.99 14.14 -10.55
C SER A 515 -20.41 13.17 -9.44
N VAL A 516 -19.58 13.02 -8.39
CA VAL A 516 -19.92 12.16 -7.24
C VAL A 516 -21.08 12.77 -6.45
N ARG A 517 -21.12 14.08 -6.27
CA ARG A 517 -22.25 14.77 -5.61
C ARG A 517 -23.57 14.49 -6.31
N GLN A 518 -23.61 14.52 -7.64
CA GLN A 518 -24.80 14.28 -8.47
C GLN A 518 -25.15 12.78 -8.63
N ARG A 519 -24.24 11.86 -8.30
CA ARG A 519 -24.49 10.44 -8.43
C ARG A 519 -25.69 10.02 -7.56
N PRO A 520 -26.63 9.21 -8.08
CA PRO A 520 -27.77 8.70 -7.29
C PRO A 520 -27.31 8.00 -6.02
N ILE A 521 -28.12 8.08 -4.94
CA ILE A 521 -27.85 7.37 -3.68
C ILE A 521 -27.75 5.86 -3.89
N PHE A 522 -28.50 5.31 -4.82
CA PHE A 522 -28.40 3.92 -5.24
C PHE A 522 -28.16 3.87 -6.76
N ALA A 523 -26.91 3.82 -7.16
CA ALA A 523 -26.57 3.58 -8.56
C ALA A 523 -26.56 2.06 -8.81
N ASP A 524 -27.55 1.61 -9.59
CA ASP A 524 -27.78 0.19 -9.87
C ASP A 524 -27.79 -0.12 -11.38
N LYS A 525 -27.31 0.81 -12.21
CA LYS A 525 -27.22 0.57 -13.65
C LYS A 525 -26.24 -0.57 -13.91
N PRO A 526 -26.71 -1.69 -14.51
CA PRO A 526 -25.80 -2.74 -14.93
C PRO A 526 -24.90 -2.22 -16.06
N LEU A 527 -23.66 -2.68 -16.09
CA LEU A 527 -22.83 -2.59 -17.30
C LEU A 527 -23.68 -3.07 -18.50
N SER A 528 -23.96 -2.20 -19.45
CA SER A 528 -24.48 -2.67 -20.72
C SER A 528 -23.38 -3.53 -21.34
N ASN A 529 -23.72 -4.70 -21.89
CA ASN A 529 -22.76 -5.60 -22.54
C ASN A 529 -21.97 -4.97 -23.71
N ASN A 530 -22.25 -3.71 -24.02
CA ASN A 530 -21.66 -2.97 -25.16
C ASN A 530 -20.42 -2.11 -24.79
N VAL A 531 -20.13 -1.87 -23.52
CA VAL A 531 -18.95 -1.02 -23.13
C VAL A 531 -17.62 -1.78 -23.23
N LEU A 532 -17.65 -3.11 -23.41
CA LEU A 532 -16.44 -3.93 -23.52
C LEU A 532 -15.83 -3.98 -24.95
N LYS A 533 -16.26 -3.12 -25.88
CA LYS A 533 -15.72 -3.06 -27.25
C LYS A 533 -14.72 -1.95 -27.50
N GLU A 534 -14.42 -1.10 -26.55
CA GLU A 534 -13.39 -0.09 -26.74
C GLU A 534 -12.07 -0.54 -26.12
N LYS A 535 -11.21 -1.03 -27.03
CA LYS A 535 -9.73 -1.17 -27.12
C LYS A 535 -8.96 -1.71 -25.92
#